data_30ec1d97098e65eaed205fea16fc3a60
#
_entry.id   30ec1d97098e65eaed205fea16fc3a60
#
_cell.length_a   1.000
_cell.length_b   1.000
_cell.length_c   1.000
_cell.angle_alpha   90.00
_cell.angle_beta   90.00
_cell.angle_gamma   90.00
#
_symmetry.space_group_name_H-M   'P 1'
#
loop_
_entity.id
_entity.type
_entity.pdbx_description
1 polymer ?
#
loop_
_entity_poly.entity_id
_entity_poly.type
_entity_poly.pdbx_seq_one_letter_code
_entity_poly.pdbx_strand_id
1 'polypeptide(L)'
;MEAYAATFKRVEKKYCLSAEQYRMMLMCTQQFLQPDDHPKTVVNSLYFDTPENQLISRSLEKPLYKEKLRVRSYGIAQPDGSIAPVSDQVFVELKKKYRGVVYKRRLALSTDSARAFLSGMDIDEACALFPAGGGEKELVAAARGAHAIIAAGDTAPAS
;
A
#
# COMPACT_ATOMS: atom_id res chain seq x y z
N MET A 1 4.07 -21.37 2.05
CA MET A 1 3.54 -19.99 1.89
C MET A 1 2.72 -19.72 3.13
N GLU A 2 3.19 -18.83 4.00
CA GLU A 2 2.41 -18.43 5.17
C GLU A 2 1.24 -17.57 4.71
N ALA A 3 0.03 -17.97 5.12
CA ALA A 3 -1.17 -17.21 4.86
C ALA A 3 -1.08 -15.86 5.62
N TYR A 4 -1.03 -14.76 4.92
CA TYR A 4 -1.11 -13.43 5.53
C TYR A 4 -2.44 -13.28 6.27
N ALA A 5 -2.39 -13.04 7.57
CA ALA A 5 -3.59 -12.76 8.35
C ALA A 5 -4.28 -11.51 7.80
N ALA A 6 -5.47 -11.68 7.22
CA ALA A 6 -6.24 -10.59 6.60
C ALA A 6 -6.71 -9.55 7.61
N THR A 7 -6.82 -9.89 8.89
CA THR A 7 -7.27 -9.00 9.96
C THR A 7 -6.49 -9.25 11.24
N PHE A 8 -5.86 -8.20 11.77
CA PHE A 8 -5.21 -8.27 13.08
C PHE A 8 -5.32 -6.92 13.82
N LYS A 9 -5.45 -6.99 15.13
CA LYS A 9 -5.44 -5.84 16.01
C LYS A 9 -4.00 -5.58 16.44
N ARG A 10 -3.48 -4.40 16.12
CA ARG A 10 -2.15 -3.98 16.57
C ARG A 10 -2.16 -2.54 17.06
N VAL A 11 -1.24 -2.25 17.95
CA VAL A 11 -0.91 -0.88 18.36
C VAL A 11 0.38 -0.49 17.66
N GLU A 12 0.38 0.63 16.96
CA GLU A 12 1.56 1.22 16.33
C GLU A 12 1.92 2.50 17.08
N LYS A 13 3.17 2.58 17.55
CA LYS A 13 3.75 3.81 18.10
C LYS A 13 4.92 4.22 17.22
N LYS A 14 4.98 5.49 16.85
CA LYS A 14 6.04 6.06 16.04
C LYS A 14 6.89 7.00 16.88
N TYR A 15 8.19 6.83 16.80
CA TYR A 15 9.17 7.65 17.50
C TYR A 15 10.10 8.31 16.49
N CYS A 16 10.35 9.61 16.64
CA CYS A 16 11.41 10.30 15.91
C CYS A 16 12.69 10.16 16.72
N LEU A 17 13.74 9.66 16.07
CA LEU A 17 15.05 9.45 16.71
C LEU A 17 16.09 10.30 15.99
N SER A 18 17.06 10.84 16.74
CA SER A 18 18.32 11.32 16.17
C SER A 18 19.17 10.14 15.66
N ALA A 19 20.17 10.42 14.82
CA ALA A 19 21.09 9.39 14.34
C ALA A 19 21.83 8.68 15.48
N GLU A 20 22.14 9.40 16.56
CA GLU A 20 22.77 8.84 17.75
C GLU A 20 21.83 7.94 18.53
N GLN A 21 20.62 8.39 18.81
CA GLN A 21 19.58 7.58 19.46
C GLN A 21 19.27 6.30 18.65
N TYR A 22 19.24 6.38 17.32
CA TYR A 22 19.06 5.21 16.47
C TYR A 22 20.21 4.21 16.62
N ARG A 23 21.49 4.68 16.63
CA ARG A 23 22.63 3.80 16.85
C ARG A 23 22.59 3.14 18.23
N MET A 24 22.29 3.91 19.27
CA MET A 24 22.16 3.36 20.64
C MET A 24 21.03 2.31 20.70
N MET A 25 19.89 2.59 20.11
CA MET A 25 18.78 1.63 20.03
C MET A 25 19.21 0.33 19.36
N LEU A 26 19.90 0.40 18.22
CA LEU A 26 20.40 -0.79 17.53
C LEU A 26 21.37 -1.58 18.43
N MET A 27 22.32 -0.92 19.09
CA MET A 27 23.26 -1.59 20.01
C MET A 27 22.54 -2.29 21.16
N CYS A 28 21.53 -1.67 21.75
CA CYS A 28 20.78 -2.26 22.85
C CYS A 28 19.87 -3.41 22.43
N THR A 29 19.37 -3.38 21.18
CA THR A 29 18.38 -4.36 20.73
C THR A 29 18.96 -5.53 19.94
N GLN A 30 20.19 -5.44 19.43
CA GLN A 30 20.83 -6.48 18.61
C GLN A 30 20.90 -7.87 19.26
N GLN A 31 20.91 -7.92 20.59
CA GLN A 31 20.89 -9.19 21.33
C GLN A 31 19.50 -9.84 21.42
N PHE A 32 18.43 -9.09 21.14
CA PHE A 32 17.06 -9.54 21.23
C PHE A 32 16.35 -9.61 19.87
N LEU A 33 16.86 -8.89 18.87
CA LEU A 33 16.26 -8.75 17.55
C LEU A 33 17.22 -9.26 16.49
N GLN A 34 16.68 -10.00 15.55
CA GLN A 34 17.38 -10.37 14.33
C GLN A 34 16.80 -9.56 13.16
N PRO A 35 17.65 -9.12 12.20
CA PRO A 35 17.14 -8.57 10.95
C PRO A 35 16.25 -9.62 10.25
N ASP A 36 15.18 -9.18 9.65
CA ASP A 36 14.40 -10.01 8.76
C ASP A 36 15.10 -10.19 7.39
N ASP A 37 14.51 -10.97 6.49
CA ASP A 37 15.07 -11.24 5.16
C ASP A 37 15.24 -9.98 4.30
N HIS A 38 14.52 -8.90 4.66
CA HIS A 38 14.54 -7.62 3.94
C HIS A 38 14.75 -6.43 4.89
N PRO A 39 15.91 -6.35 5.59
CA PRO A 39 16.15 -5.37 6.65
C PRO A 39 16.14 -3.91 6.15
N LYS A 40 16.38 -3.69 4.86
CA LYS A 40 16.36 -2.39 4.21
C LYS A 40 15.50 -2.45 2.96
N THR A 41 14.25 -2.03 3.08
CA THR A 41 13.30 -2.01 1.98
C THR A 41 12.92 -0.58 1.64
N VAL A 42 13.00 -0.23 0.36
CA VAL A 42 12.43 1.01 -0.16
C VAL A 42 10.94 0.78 -0.42
N VAL A 43 10.12 1.64 0.13
CA VAL A 43 8.66 1.59 -0.04
C VAL A 43 8.22 2.76 -0.89
N ASN A 44 7.83 2.49 -2.13
CA ASN A 44 7.21 3.48 -2.98
C ASN A 44 5.70 3.48 -2.76
N SER A 45 5.09 4.64 -2.68
CA SER A 45 3.63 4.77 -2.52
C SER A 45 3.14 5.90 -3.41
N LEU A 46 2.29 5.55 -4.37
CA LEU A 46 1.59 6.50 -5.22
C LEU A 46 0.15 6.61 -4.71
N TYR A 47 -0.26 7.80 -4.32
CA TYR A 47 -1.62 8.07 -3.87
C TYR A 47 -2.47 8.56 -5.03
N PHE A 48 -3.74 8.16 -5.04
CA PHE A 48 -4.73 8.59 -6.01
C PHE A 48 -5.74 9.50 -5.33
N ASP A 49 -6.15 10.53 -6.04
CA ASP A 49 -7.15 11.49 -5.59
C ASP A 49 -8.01 11.92 -6.78
N THR A 50 -9.07 12.67 -6.54
CA THR A 50 -9.82 13.33 -7.61
C THR A 50 -9.01 14.51 -8.16
N PRO A 51 -9.33 15.04 -9.36
CA PRO A 51 -8.66 16.22 -9.92
C PRO A 51 -8.66 17.43 -8.96
N GLU A 52 -9.69 17.52 -8.11
CA GLU A 52 -9.86 18.60 -7.12
C GLU A 52 -9.22 18.26 -5.75
N ASN A 53 -8.44 17.17 -5.64
CA ASN A 53 -7.80 16.72 -4.41
C ASN A 53 -8.78 16.51 -3.22
N GLN A 54 -9.98 15.99 -3.50
CA GLN A 54 -11.05 15.89 -2.50
C GLN A 54 -10.72 14.92 -1.37
N LEU A 55 -10.07 13.77 -1.66
CA LEU A 55 -9.76 12.77 -0.63
C LEU A 55 -8.73 13.30 0.38
N ILE A 56 -7.69 13.99 -0.11
CA ILE A 56 -6.68 14.57 0.78
C ILE A 56 -7.25 15.75 1.56
N SER A 57 -8.00 16.65 0.92
CA SER A 57 -8.64 17.78 1.56
C SER A 57 -9.56 17.34 2.69
N ARG A 58 -10.47 16.42 2.41
CA ARG A 58 -11.33 15.81 3.45
C ARG A 58 -10.52 15.14 4.56
N SER A 59 -9.40 14.50 4.22
CA SER A 59 -8.57 13.82 5.23
C SER A 59 -7.91 14.79 6.22
N LEU A 60 -7.64 16.04 5.81
CA LEU A 60 -7.06 17.09 6.66
C LEU A 60 -8.05 17.66 7.67
N GLU A 61 -9.33 17.72 7.32
CA GLU A 61 -10.41 18.20 8.19
C GLU A 61 -10.72 17.27 9.38
N LYS A 62 -10.01 16.16 9.50
CA LYS A 62 -10.19 15.14 10.54
C LYS A 62 -11.64 14.60 10.66
N PRO A 63 -12.31 14.27 9.53
CA PRO A 63 -13.70 13.85 9.51
C PRO A 63 -13.89 12.51 10.23
N LEU A 64 -15.16 12.19 10.55
CA LEU A 64 -15.53 10.88 11.09
C LEU A 64 -15.24 9.74 10.12
N TYR A 65 -15.38 10.00 8.81
CA TYR A 65 -15.07 9.07 7.73
C TYR A 65 -14.03 9.66 6.78
N LYS A 66 -13.01 8.88 6.47
CA LYS A 66 -12.02 9.21 5.44
C LYS A 66 -11.48 7.96 4.77
N GLU A 67 -11.07 8.12 3.54
CA GLU A 67 -10.45 7.05 2.75
C GLU A 67 -9.23 7.55 2.01
N LYS A 68 -8.36 6.61 1.64
CA LYS A 68 -7.17 6.83 0.83
C LYS A 68 -6.98 5.62 -0.07
N LEU A 69 -6.79 5.89 -1.35
CA LEU A 69 -6.39 4.90 -2.34
C LEU A 69 -4.92 5.10 -2.68
N ARG A 70 -4.14 4.02 -2.73
CA ARG A 70 -2.73 4.06 -3.16
C ARG A 70 -2.31 2.77 -3.83
N VAL A 71 -1.31 2.89 -4.68
CA VAL A 71 -0.50 1.76 -5.13
C VAL A 71 0.81 1.77 -4.36
N ARG A 72 1.27 0.60 -3.94
CA ARG A 72 2.54 0.43 -3.24
C ARG A 72 3.38 -0.62 -3.93
N SER A 73 4.66 -0.31 -4.15
CA SER A 73 5.68 -1.27 -4.55
C SER A 73 6.81 -1.30 -3.53
N TYR A 74 7.59 -2.37 -3.57
CA TYR A 74 8.75 -2.56 -2.72
C TYR A 74 9.99 -2.74 -3.58
N GLY A 75 11.10 -2.15 -3.13
CA GLY A 75 12.38 -2.24 -3.80
C GLY A 75 13.53 -2.31 -2.81
N ILE A 76 14.70 -2.60 -3.34
CA ILE A 76 15.97 -2.63 -2.60
C ILE A 76 16.85 -1.53 -3.18
N ALA A 77 17.37 -0.66 -2.30
CA ALA A 77 18.31 0.37 -2.70
C ALA A 77 19.62 -0.29 -3.14
N GLN A 78 20.09 0.07 -4.34
CA GLN A 78 21.35 -0.38 -4.89
C GLN A 78 22.49 0.59 -4.52
N PRO A 79 23.76 0.14 -4.57
CA PRO A 79 24.91 1.00 -4.27
C PRO A 79 25.04 2.21 -5.22
N ASP A 80 24.55 2.10 -6.45
CA ASP A 80 24.53 3.17 -7.45
C ASP A 80 23.41 4.21 -7.25
N GLY A 81 22.61 4.05 -6.19
CA GLY A 81 21.46 4.92 -5.87
C GLY A 81 20.17 4.54 -6.60
N SER A 82 20.20 3.54 -7.49
CA SER A 82 19.00 3.01 -8.13
C SER A 82 18.17 2.17 -7.15
N ILE A 83 16.93 1.89 -7.51
CA ILE A 83 16.03 1.01 -6.74
C ILE A 83 15.66 -0.18 -7.62
N ALA A 84 16.15 -1.37 -7.24
CA ALA A 84 15.71 -2.60 -7.86
C ALA A 84 14.36 -3.04 -7.27
N PRO A 85 13.35 -3.39 -8.09
CA PRO A 85 12.10 -3.93 -7.58
C PRO A 85 12.33 -5.30 -6.93
N VAL A 86 11.67 -5.56 -5.81
CA VAL A 86 11.69 -6.89 -5.15
C VAL A 86 10.98 -7.92 -6.02
N SER A 87 9.91 -7.50 -6.70
CA SER A 87 9.13 -8.33 -7.62
C SER A 87 8.33 -7.43 -8.57
N ASP A 88 7.75 -8.00 -9.61
CA ASP A 88 6.77 -7.30 -10.46
C ASP A 88 5.41 -7.09 -9.76
N GLN A 89 5.29 -7.49 -8.51
CA GLN A 89 4.06 -7.35 -7.75
C GLN A 89 3.93 -5.97 -7.13
N VAL A 90 2.78 -5.35 -7.34
CA VAL A 90 2.36 -4.12 -6.68
C VAL A 90 1.08 -4.36 -5.87
N PHE A 91 0.82 -3.48 -4.94
CA PHE A 91 -0.32 -3.59 -4.05
C PHE A 91 -1.22 -2.38 -4.18
N VAL A 92 -2.43 -2.59 -4.70
CA VAL A 92 -3.49 -1.58 -4.65
C VAL A 92 -4.11 -1.65 -3.25
N GLU A 93 -4.05 -0.56 -2.52
CA GLU A 93 -4.48 -0.50 -1.12
C GLU A 93 -5.55 0.57 -0.93
N LEU A 94 -6.71 0.16 -0.40
CA LEU A 94 -7.76 1.04 0.06
C LEU A 94 -7.78 1.05 1.59
N LYS A 95 -7.54 2.22 2.17
CA LYS A 95 -7.61 2.45 3.62
C LYS A 95 -8.80 3.34 3.92
N LYS A 96 -9.75 2.81 4.69
CA LYS A 96 -10.90 3.56 5.21
C LYS A 96 -10.75 3.72 6.72
N LYS A 97 -11.12 4.89 7.23
CA LYS A 97 -11.22 5.13 8.68
C LYS A 97 -12.61 5.68 8.98
N TYR A 98 -13.31 5.03 9.91
CA TYR A 98 -14.61 5.44 10.37
C TYR A 98 -14.66 5.42 11.90
N ARG A 99 -15.00 6.53 12.53
CA ARG A 99 -15.09 6.68 14.00
C ARG A 99 -13.86 6.09 14.72
N GLY A 100 -12.66 6.36 14.21
CA GLY A 100 -11.41 5.85 14.81
C GLY A 100 -11.00 4.44 14.37
N VAL A 101 -11.93 3.61 13.90
CA VAL A 101 -11.65 2.26 13.40
C VAL A 101 -11.07 2.33 11.98
N VAL A 102 -10.00 1.59 11.75
CA VAL A 102 -9.32 1.53 10.45
C VAL A 102 -9.60 0.20 9.79
N TYR A 103 -10.10 0.27 8.56
CA TYR A 103 -10.26 -0.85 7.64
C TYR A 103 -9.22 -0.71 6.53
N LYS A 104 -8.50 -1.78 6.25
CA LYS A 104 -7.52 -1.84 5.16
C LYS A 104 -7.86 -3.02 4.28
N ARG A 105 -7.95 -2.78 2.98
CA ARG A 105 -8.00 -3.81 1.96
C ARG A 105 -6.77 -3.68 1.08
N ARG A 106 -6.21 -4.80 0.69
CA ARG A 106 -5.01 -4.88 -0.15
C ARG A 106 -5.26 -5.91 -1.24
N LEU A 107 -4.95 -5.53 -2.45
CA LEU A 107 -5.00 -6.34 -3.65
C LEU A 107 -3.58 -6.44 -4.20
N ALA A 108 -3.06 -7.64 -4.36
CA ALA A 108 -1.78 -7.88 -4.99
C ALA A 108 -2.02 -8.12 -6.50
N LEU A 109 -1.37 -7.34 -7.33
CA LEU A 109 -1.49 -7.38 -8.79
C LEU A 109 -0.10 -7.37 -9.42
N SER A 110 0.02 -7.83 -10.67
CA SER A 110 1.16 -7.46 -11.51
C SER A 110 1.13 -5.96 -11.78
N THR A 111 2.24 -5.37 -12.15
CA THR A 111 2.31 -3.95 -12.51
C THR A 111 1.35 -3.63 -13.67
N ASP A 112 1.24 -4.52 -14.65
CA ASP A 112 0.39 -4.32 -15.82
C ASP A 112 -1.10 -4.48 -15.49
N SER A 113 -1.49 -5.46 -14.66
CA SER A 113 -2.86 -5.59 -14.16
C SER A 113 -3.27 -4.36 -13.35
N ALA A 114 -2.38 -3.86 -12.48
CA ALA A 114 -2.66 -2.68 -11.68
C ALA A 114 -2.85 -1.44 -12.56
N ARG A 115 -2.02 -1.29 -13.61
CA ARG A 115 -2.15 -0.18 -14.56
C ARG A 115 -3.46 -0.24 -15.33
N ALA A 116 -3.83 -1.42 -15.86
CA ALA A 116 -5.08 -1.63 -16.59
C ALA A 116 -6.29 -1.33 -15.68
N PHE A 117 -6.31 -1.88 -14.47
CA PHE A 117 -7.36 -1.63 -13.48
C PHE A 117 -7.50 -0.15 -13.11
N LEU A 118 -6.40 0.53 -12.86
CA LEU A 118 -6.41 1.96 -12.51
C LEU A 118 -6.77 2.88 -13.69
N SER A 119 -6.66 2.37 -14.92
CA SER A 119 -7.13 3.04 -16.14
C SER A 119 -8.61 2.79 -16.42
N GLY A 120 -9.34 2.08 -15.53
CA GLY A 120 -10.76 1.86 -15.61
C GLY A 120 -11.19 0.49 -16.15
N MET A 121 -10.24 -0.41 -16.45
CA MET A 121 -10.56 -1.79 -16.81
C MET A 121 -11.19 -2.52 -15.62
N ASP A 122 -12.11 -3.45 -15.89
CA ASP A 122 -12.63 -4.35 -14.85
C ASP A 122 -11.50 -5.17 -14.24
N ILE A 123 -11.58 -5.45 -12.93
CA ILE A 123 -10.48 -6.13 -12.21
C ILE A 123 -10.32 -7.58 -12.67
N ASP A 124 -11.43 -8.27 -12.95
CA ASP A 124 -11.38 -9.66 -13.37
C ASP A 124 -10.78 -9.76 -14.78
N GLU A 125 -11.10 -8.80 -15.66
CA GLU A 125 -10.51 -8.67 -16.99
C GLU A 125 -9.02 -8.33 -16.91
N ALA A 126 -8.62 -7.37 -16.08
CA ALA A 126 -7.23 -6.98 -15.89
C ALA A 126 -6.38 -8.16 -15.34
N CYS A 127 -6.91 -8.94 -14.41
CA CYS A 127 -6.24 -10.12 -13.87
C CYS A 127 -6.17 -11.26 -14.89
N ALA A 128 -7.18 -11.42 -15.75
CA ALA A 128 -7.18 -12.44 -16.79
C ALA A 128 -6.16 -12.15 -17.90
N LEU A 129 -6.02 -10.88 -18.28
CA LEU A 129 -5.07 -10.45 -19.31
C LEU A 129 -3.62 -10.45 -18.81
N PHE A 130 -3.41 -10.14 -17.54
CA PHE A 130 -2.09 -9.97 -16.93
C PHE A 130 -1.98 -10.75 -15.61
N PRO A 131 -2.01 -12.09 -15.62
CA PRO A 131 -2.08 -12.87 -14.39
C PRO A 131 -0.86 -12.66 -13.49
N ALA A 132 -1.12 -12.30 -12.24
CA ALA A 132 -0.11 -12.34 -11.19
C ALA A 132 -0.16 -13.71 -10.51
N GLY A 133 0.97 -14.29 -10.20
CA GLY A 133 1.04 -15.60 -9.55
C GLY A 133 0.40 -15.60 -8.14
N GLY A 134 -0.84 -15.99 -8.03
CA GLY A 134 -1.48 -16.49 -6.81
C GLY A 134 -2.45 -15.55 -6.07
N GLY A 135 -3.65 -16.03 -5.79
CA GLY A 135 -4.54 -15.51 -4.75
C GLY A 135 -5.84 -14.81 -5.19
N GLU A 136 -6.57 -15.38 -6.15
CA GLU A 136 -7.66 -14.69 -6.87
C GLU A 136 -8.98 -14.40 -6.11
N LYS A 137 -9.41 -15.19 -5.16
CA LYS A 137 -10.82 -15.15 -4.69
C LYS A 137 -11.15 -14.11 -3.60
N GLU A 138 -10.23 -13.75 -2.73
CA GLU A 138 -10.44 -12.66 -1.74
C GLU A 138 -10.27 -11.25 -2.33
N LEU A 139 -9.73 -11.17 -3.50
CA LEU A 139 -9.28 -9.99 -4.20
C LEU A 139 -10.43 -9.19 -4.83
N VAL A 140 -11.44 -9.87 -5.38
CA VAL A 140 -12.58 -9.27 -6.09
C VAL A 140 -13.42 -8.36 -5.17
N ALA A 141 -13.65 -8.77 -3.92
CA ALA A 141 -14.42 -7.94 -2.97
C ALA A 141 -13.68 -6.65 -2.55
N ALA A 142 -12.34 -6.68 -2.54
CA ALA A 142 -11.52 -5.50 -2.24
C ALA A 142 -11.48 -4.52 -3.43
N ALA A 143 -11.42 -5.06 -4.66
CA ALA A 143 -11.37 -4.30 -5.89
C ALA A 143 -12.66 -3.54 -6.17
N ARG A 144 -13.83 -4.12 -5.91
CA ARG A 144 -15.13 -3.44 -6.07
C ARG A 144 -15.22 -2.15 -5.24
N GLY A 145 -14.60 -2.11 -4.06
CA GLY A 145 -14.53 -0.88 -3.26
C GLY A 145 -13.58 0.17 -3.85
N ALA A 146 -12.48 -0.24 -4.48
CA ALA A 146 -11.55 0.66 -5.15
C ALA A 146 -12.14 1.17 -6.48
N HIS A 147 -12.82 0.31 -7.23
CA HIS A 147 -13.49 0.69 -8.48
C HIS A 147 -14.58 1.76 -8.27
N ALA A 148 -15.30 1.70 -7.15
CA ALA A 148 -16.28 2.73 -6.82
C ALA A 148 -15.63 4.11 -6.58
N ILE A 149 -14.39 4.16 -6.11
CA ILE A 149 -13.64 5.41 -5.92
C ILE A 149 -13.08 5.90 -7.25
N ILE A 150 -12.57 5.00 -8.07
CA ILE A 150 -12.02 5.31 -9.40
C ILE A 150 -13.17 5.75 -10.35
N ALA A 151 -14.30 5.05 -10.32
CA ALA A 151 -15.47 5.36 -11.15
C ALA A 151 -16.23 6.62 -10.71
N ALA A 152 -16.09 7.03 -9.44
CA ALA A 152 -16.72 8.25 -8.92
C ALA A 152 -15.97 9.55 -9.28
N GLY A 153 -14.79 9.45 -9.88
CA GLY A 153 -14.02 10.60 -10.34
C GLY A 153 -12.81 10.17 -11.17
N ASP A 154 -12.47 10.95 -12.19
CA ASP A 154 -11.21 10.83 -12.90
C ASP A 154 -10.06 10.96 -11.89
N THR A 155 -9.54 9.83 -11.42
CA THR A 155 -8.45 9.81 -10.44
C THR A 155 -7.13 10.03 -11.15
N ALA A 156 -6.58 11.23 -11.03
CA ALA A 156 -5.20 11.50 -11.42
C ALA A 156 -4.23 11.15 -10.27
N PRO A 157 -2.97 10.79 -10.56
CA PRO A 157 -1.96 10.67 -9.50
C PRO A 157 -1.79 12.03 -8.81
N ALA A 158 -1.84 12.04 -7.48
CA ALA A 158 -1.55 13.24 -6.70
C ALA A 158 -0.06 13.60 -6.87
N SER A 159 0.22 14.80 -7.33
CA SER A 159 1.56 15.38 -7.51
C SER A 159 2.28 15.62 -6.18
#